data_e897532b6248987d50a77039fb2268ff
#
_entry.id   e897532b6248987d50a77039fb2268ff
#
_cell.length_a   1.000
_cell.length_b   1.000
_cell.length_c   1.000
_cell.angle_alpha   90.00
_cell.angle_beta   90.00
_cell.angle_gamma   90.00
#
_symmetry.space_group_name_H-M   'P 1'
#
loop_
_entity.id
_entity.type
_entity.pdbx_description
1 polymer ?
#
loop_
_entity_poly.entity_id
_entity_poly.type
_entity_poly.pdbx_seq_one_letter_code
_entity_poly.pdbx_strand_id
1 'polypeptide(L)'
;MELSNHIALITGAGQGIGRASALALAAAGANVVAVDIHGESARRTAEAIAATGRRCVSIQADIGDLDDIDRAVAEAMATFGAIDILVNNAGVTRRAYIMDLTEQDWDNIHRVNAKGVFFCLQRVAREMIPRRRGRIINIASIAGKGFLGTSNAIYAASKGAVISLTKTAAQQLARHDINVNAVCPGIVRTNLYGEMVRVMAAGEGLSIAEIERRAVAGIPLQRANEPEDIAAMVVFLASPGARNITGQSFNVDGGLVPD
;
A
#
# COMPACT_ATOMS: atom_id res chain seq x y z
N MET A 1 -10.75 12.43 12.72
CA MET A 1 -9.91 13.16 11.72
C MET A 1 -10.79 13.35 10.50
N GLU A 2 -10.90 14.57 10.00
CA GLU A 2 -11.82 14.86 8.90
C GLU A 2 -11.03 15.10 7.62
N LEU A 3 -11.30 14.27 6.59
CA LEU A 3 -10.76 14.40 5.25
C LEU A 3 -11.82 14.87 4.25
N SER A 4 -12.80 15.63 4.73
CA SER A 4 -13.88 16.15 3.89
C SER A 4 -13.33 16.90 2.69
N ASN A 5 -13.86 16.60 1.50
CA ASN A 5 -13.46 17.16 0.21
C ASN A 5 -12.04 16.79 -0.27
N HIS A 6 -11.32 15.89 0.40
CA HIS A 6 -10.09 15.33 -0.14
C HIS A 6 -10.41 14.21 -1.13
N ILE A 7 -9.55 14.08 -2.13
CA ILE A 7 -9.62 13.00 -3.13
C ILE A 7 -8.44 12.07 -2.89
N ALA A 8 -8.73 10.81 -2.60
CA ALA A 8 -7.72 9.77 -2.34
C ALA A 8 -7.68 8.77 -3.50
N LEU A 9 -6.52 8.62 -4.12
CA LEU A 9 -6.24 7.56 -5.09
C LEU A 9 -5.48 6.43 -4.40
N ILE A 10 -6.00 5.22 -4.48
CA ILE A 10 -5.42 4.03 -3.85
C ILE A 10 -5.17 2.97 -4.91
N THR A 11 -3.94 2.48 -5.02
CA THR A 11 -3.58 1.38 -5.90
C THR A 11 -3.68 0.03 -5.19
N GLY A 12 -4.12 -1.01 -5.89
CA GLY A 12 -4.41 -2.32 -5.29
C GLY A 12 -5.59 -2.26 -4.31
N ALA A 13 -6.61 -1.44 -4.65
CA ALA A 13 -7.75 -1.14 -3.77
C ALA A 13 -8.83 -2.23 -3.74
N GLY A 14 -8.68 -3.31 -4.51
CA GLY A 14 -9.71 -4.36 -4.63
C GLY A 14 -9.80 -5.30 -3.42
N GLN A 15 -8.73 -5.42 -2.63
CA GLN A 15 -8.67 -6.35 -1.50
C GLN A 15 -7.62 -5.94 -0.44
N GLY A 16 -7.61 -6.64 0.69
CA GLY A 16 -6.59 -6.53 1.74
C GLY A 16 -6.37 -5.10 2.23
N ILE A 17 -5.11 -4.71 2.39
CA ILE A 17 -4.70 -3.39 2.91
C ILE A 17 -5.25 -2.24 2.04
N GLY A 18 -5.21 -2.39 0.71
CA GLY A 18 -5.70 -1.35 -0.19
C GLY A 18 -7.20 -1.09 -0.05
N ARG A 19 -7.99 -2.16 0.03
CA ARG A 19 -9.44 -2.05 0.27
C ARG A 19 -9.75 -1.46 1.65
N ALA A 20 -9.07 -1.92 2.69
CA ALA A 20 -9.25 -1.38 4.04
C ALA A 20 -8.88 0.11 4.10
N SER A 21 -7.77 0.50 3.46
CA SER A 21 -7.35 1.91 3.36
C SER A 21 -8.38 2.77 2.61
N ALA A 22 -8.94 2.26 1.50
CA ALA A 22 -9.97 2.95 0.74
C ALA A 22 -11.24 3.18 1.56
N LEU A 23 -11.72 2.16 2.27
CA LEU A 23 -12.87 2.25 3.16
C LEU A 23 -12.62 3.21 4.35
N ALA A 24 -11.45 3.13 4.97
CA ALA A 24 -11.09 3.98 6.10
C ALA A 24 -10.95 5.46 5.70
N LEU A 25 -10.34 5.76 4.55
CA LEU A 25 -10.25 7.12 4.02
C LEU A 25 -11.64 7.67 3.66
N ALA A 26 -12.51 6.85 3.10
CA ALA A 26 -13.91 7.23 2.84
C ALA A 26 -14.67 7.51 4.14
N ALA A 27 -14.53 6.68 5.17
CA ALA A 27 -15.12 6.89 6.49
C ALA A 27 -14.59 8.17 7.16
N ALA A 28 -13.33 8.55 6.89
CA ALA A 28 -12.76 9.83 7.33
C ALA A 28 -13.23 11.05 6.50
N GLY A 29 -14.04 10.85 5.46
CA GLY A 29 -14.68 11.90 4.67
C GLY A 29 -14.14 12.09 3.25
N ALA A 30 -13.11 11.36 2.82
CA ALA A 30 -12.57 11.49 1.48
C ALA A 30 -13.48 10.87 0.41
N ASN A 31 -13.42 11.43 -0.80
CA ASN A 31 -13.85 10.71 -1.99
C ASN A 31 -12.69 9.83 -2.50
N VAL A 32 -12.98 8.75 -3.20
CA VAL A 32 -11.99 7.71 -3.47
C VAL A 32 -11.90 7.38 -4.97
N VAL A 33 -10.68 7.15 -5.42
CA VAL A 33 -10.37 6.50 -6.70
C VAL A 33 -9.74 5.14 -6.36
N ALA A 34 -10.49 4.07 -6.56
CA ALA A 34 -10.07 2.71 -6.30
C ALA A 34 -9.47 2.10 -7.56
N VAL A 35 -8.14 1.96 -7.60
CA VAL A 35 -7.41 1.40 -8.73
C VAL A 35 -6.97 -0.02 -8.41
N ASP A 36 -7.26 -0.98 -9.30
CA ASP A 36 -6.82 -2.37 -9.17
C ASP A 36 -6.66 -3.03 -10.55
N ILE A 37 -5.74 -3.98 -10.68
CA ILE A 37 -5.60 -4.78 -11.90
C ILE A 37 -6.85 -5.64 -12.15
N HIS A 38 -7.55 -6.02 -11.08
CA HIS A 38 -8.83 -6.72 -11.13
C HIS A 38 -9.99 -5.71 -11.03
N GLY A 39 -10.48 -5.21 -12.16
CA GLY A 39 -11.53 -4.19 -12.23
C GLY A 39 -12.78 -4.52 -11.41
N GLU A 40 -13.21 -5.79 -11.40
CA GLU A 40 -14.35 -6.26 -10.60
C GLU A 40 -14.12 -6.10 -9.09
N SER A 41 -12.90 -6.33 -8.61
CA SER A 41 -12.56 -6.14 -7.20
C SER A 41 -12.54 -4.65 -6.82
N ALA A 42 -12.01 -3.80 -7.69
CA ALA A 42 -12.08 -2.34 -7.53
C ALA A 42 -13.53 -1.84 -7.51
N ARG A 43 -14.40 -2.38 -8.40
CA ARG A 43 -15.83 -2.05 -8.47
C ARG A 43 -16.55 -2.38 -7.16
N ARG A 44 -16.34 -3.58 -6.61
CA ARG A 44 -16.92 -3.96 -5.31
C ARG A 44 -16.49 -3.03 -4.17
N THR A 45 -15.25 -2.57 -4.18
CA THR A 45 -14.79 -1.58 -3.20
C THR A 45 -15.49 -0.23 -3.39
N ALA A 46 -15.63 0.20 -4.64
CA ALA A 46 -16.32 1.45 -4.96
C ALA A 46 -17.80 1.42 -4.55
N GLU A 47 -18.50 0.30 -4.78
CA GLU A 47 -19.89 0.11 -4.35
C GLU A 47 -20.04 0.16 -2.83
N ALA A 48 -19.13 -0.50 -2.10
CA ALA A 48 -19.13 -0.46 -0.64
C ALA A 48 -18.91 0.97 -0.09
N ILE A 49 -18.07 1.77 -0.74
CA ILE A 49 -17.87 3.19 -0.39
C ILE A 49 -19.09 4.02 -0.74
N ALA A 50 -19.67 3.84 -1.93
CA ALA A 50 -20.85 4.56 -2.36
C ALA A 50 -22.04 4.35 -1.42
N ALA A 51 -22.19 3.15 -0.85
CA ALA A 51 -23.21 2.83 0.15
C ALA A 51 -23.07 3.67 1.44
N THR A 52 -21.91 4.28 1.71
CA THR A 52 -21.69 5.20 2.84
C THR A 52 -21.97 6.67 2.49
N GLY A 53 -22.42 6.95 1.27
CA GLY A 53 -22.71 8.32 0.79
C GLY A 53 -21.47 9.06 0.29
N ARG A 54 -20.32 8.40 0.15
CA ARG A 54 -19.11 8.99 -0.44
C ARG A 54 -19.01 8.66 -1.93
N ARG A 55 -18.45 9.59 -2.70
CA ARG A 55 -18.19 9.35 -4.12
C ARG A 55 -16.98 8.44 -4.26
N CYS A 56 -17.11 7.40 -5.06
CA CYS A 56 -16.00 6.53 -5.43
C CYS A 56 -16.11 6.17 -6.92
N VAL A 57 -14.96 6.14 -7.60
CA VAL A 57 -14.80 5.59 -8.93
C VAL A 57 -13.82 4.43 -8.88
N SER A 58 -14.10 3.37 -9.62
CA SER A 58 -13.20 2.23 -9.81
C SER A 58 -12.52 2.30 -11.17
N ILE A 59 -11.21 2.11 -11.20
CA ILE A 59 -10.41 2.11 -12.41
C ILE A 59 -9.62 0.81 -12.47
N GLN A 60 -9.75 0.07 -13.58
CA GLN A 60 -8.91 -1.08 -13.84
C GLN A 60 -7.59 -0.62 -14.44
N ALA A 61 -6.46 -0.91 -13.77
CA ALA A 61 -5.12 -0.57 -14.24
C ALA A 61 -4.05 -1.50 -13.66
N ASP A 62 -3.07 -1.88 -14.47
CA ASP A 62 -1.82 -2.50 -14.03
C ASP A 62 -0.81 -1.40 -13.68
N ILE A 63 -0.48 -1.28 -12.39
CA ILE A 63 0.49 -0.28 -11.92
C ILE A 63 1.93 -0.57 -12.40
N GLY A 64 2.19 -1.74 -12.94
CA GLY A 64 3.45 -2.04 -13.62
C GLY A 64 3.54 -1.48 -15.04
N ASP A 65 2.44 -0.99 -15.62
CA ASP A 65 2.33 -0.39 -16.93
C ASP A 65 2.20 1.14 -16.82
N LEU A 66 3.03 1.88 -17.57
CA LEU A 66 3.06 3.34 -17.48
C LEU A 66 1.86 4.01 -18.16
N ASP A 67 1.38 3.43 -19.25
CA ASP A 67 0.21 3.96 -19.96
C ASP A 67 -1.05 3.78 -19.11
N ASP A 68 -1.14 2.68 -18.39
CA ASP A 68 -2.22 2.43 -17.42
C ASP A 68 -2.17 3.40 -16.24
N ILE A 69 -0.96 3.73 -15.73
CA ILE A 69 -0.80 4.75 -14.70
C ILE A 69 -1.24 6.13 -15.22
N ASP A 70 -0.80 6.51 -16.42
CA ASP A 70 -1.15 7.80 -17.02
C ASP A 70 -2.66 7.90 -17.25
N ARG A 71 -3.29 6.85 -17.75
CA ARG A 71 -4.75 6.76 -17.94
C ARG A 71 -5.51 6.86 -16.60
N ALA A 72 -5.07 6.12 -15.59
CA ALA A 72 -5.72 6.13 -14.27
C ALA A 72 -5.66 7.50 -13.60
N VAL A 73 -4.52 8.19 -13.67
CA VAL A 73 -4.38 9.55 -13.12
C VAL A 73 -5.24 10.54 -13.93
N ALA A 74 -5.24 10.47 -15.26
CA ALA A 74 -6.06 11.34 -16.10
C ALA A 74 -7.56 11.16 -15.83
N GLU A 75 -8.06 9.93 -15.68
CA GLU A 75 -9.44 9.64 -15.36
C GLU A 75 -9.84 10.14 -13.95
N ALA A 76 -8.95 9.97 -12.97
CA ALA A 76 -9.14 10.52 -11.63
C ALA A 76 -9.26 12.05 -11.64
N MET A 77 -8.38 12.72 -12.40
CA MET A 77 -8.39 14.17 -12.56
C MET A 77 -9.63 14.66 -13.31
N ALA A 78 -10.06 13.97 -14.36
CA ALA A 78 -11.29 14.30 -15.10
C ALA A 78 -12.54 14.16 -14.21
N THR A 79 -12.56 13.16 -13.31
CA THR A 79 -13.72 12.86 -12.45
C THR A 79 -13.83 13.82 -11.26
N PHE A 80 -12.70 14.18 -10.63
CA PHE A 80 -12.68 14.89 -9.35
C PHE A 80 -11.97 16.24 -9.41
N GLY A 81 -11.22 16.53 -10.46
CA GLY A 81 -10.45 17.78 -10.62
C GLY A 81 -9.19 17.87 -9.77
N ALA A 82 -8.93 16.87 -8.91
CA ALA A 82 -7.79 16.87 -8.00
C ALA A 82 -7.47 15.47 -7.49
N ILE A 83 -6.22 15.29 -7.03
CA ILE A 83 -5.79 14.18 -6.18
C ILE A 83 -5.04 14.81 -5.00
N ASP A 84 -5.53 14.62 -3.77
CA ASP A 84 -4.94 15.18 -2.55
C ASP A 84 -4.13 14.14 -1.77
N ILE A 85 -4.51 12.87 -1.89
CA ILE A 85 -3.91 11.75 -1.20
C ILE A 85 -3.61 10.65 -2.22
N LEU A 86 -2.37 10.15 -2.22
CA LEU A 86 -1.98 8.96 -2.96
C LEU A 86 -1.57 7.87 -1.97
N VAL A 87 -2.17 6.68 -2.11
CA VAL A 87 -1.74 5.48 -1.40
C VAL A 87 -1.19 4.48 -2.42
N ASN A 88 0.12 4.38 -2.52
CA ASN A 88 0.80 3.36 -3.32
C ASN A 88 0.82 2.05 -2.54
N ASN A 89 -0.21 1.22 -2.73
CA ASN A 89 -0.37 -0.04 -2.03
C ASN A 89 -0.19 -1.27 -2.94
N ALA A 90 -0.47 -1.16 -4.23
CA ALA A 90 -0.31 -2.29 -5.14
C ALA A 90 1.07 -2.95 -5.01
N GLY A 91 1.08 -4.27 -4.97
CA GLY A 91 2.32 -5.01 -4.83
C GLY A 91 2.12 -6.51 -5.04
N VAL A 92 3.16 -7.15 -5.52
CA VAL A 92 3.19 -8.59 -5.81
C VAL A 92 4.39 -9.23 -5.14
N THR A 93 4.28 -10.53 -4.86
CA THR A 93 5.37 -11.35 -4.37
C THR A 93 5.15 -12.81 -4.75
N ARG A 94 6.21 -13.61 -4.66
CA ARG A 94 6.18 -15.07 -4.72
C ARG A 94 7.08 -15.60 -3.62
N ARG A 95 6.60 -16.53 -2.81
CA ARG A 95 7.45 -17.14 -1.78
C ARG A 95 8.43 -18.11 -2.44
N ALA A 96 9.71 -17.90 -2.22
CA ALA A 96 10.78 -18.79 -2.70
C ALA A 96 12.06 -18.61 -1.88
N TYR A 97 12.87 -19.67 -1.83
CA TYR A 97 14.23 -19.60 -1.34
C TYR A 97 15.10 -18.82 -2.34
N ILE A 98 16.17 -18.18 -1.89
CA ILE A 98 17.00 -17.31 -2.72
C ILE A 98 17.56 -18.00 -3.98
N MET A 99 17.89 -19.30 -3.88
CA MET A 99 18.44 -20.07 -5.01
C MET A 99 17.36 -20.48 -6.04
N ASP A 100 16.08 -20.36 -5.69
CA ASP A 100 14.94 -20.72 -6.56
C ASP A 100 14.33 -19.48 -7.22
N LEU A 101 14.89 -18.29 -6.96
CA LEU A 101 14.46 -17.03 -7.55
C LEU A 101 15.07 -16.85 -8.93
N THR A 102 14.26 -16.39 -9.88
CA THR A 102 14.62 -16.19 -11.29
C THR A 102 14.68 -14.71 -11.66
N GLU A 103 15.31 -14.41 -12.81
CA GLU A 103 15.28 -13.08 -13.41
C GLU A 103 13.84 -12.61 -13.66
N GLN A 104 12.95 -13.49 -14.10
CA GLN A 104 11.53 -13.19 -14.28
C GLN A 104 10.84 -12.77 -12.97
N ASP A 105 11.22 -13.39 -11.84
CA ASP A 105 10.70 -12.96 -10.52
C ASP A 105 11.19 -11.56 -10.18
N TRP A 106 12.45 -11.26 -10.50
CA TRP A 106 13.01 -9.92 -10.32
C TRP A 106 12.24 -8.88 -11.10
N ASP A 107 12.07 -9.12 -12.40
CA ASP A 107 11.39 -8.20 -13.30
C ASP A 107 9.93 -8.00 -12.88
N ASN A 108 9.20 -9.05 -12.61
CA ASN A 108 7.80 -9.00 -12.22
C ASN A 108 7.60 -8.24 -10.89
N ILE A 109 8.44 -8.53 -9.89
CA ILE A 109 8.31 -7.91 -8.56
C ILE A 109 8.73 -6.44 -8.63
N HIS A 110 9.86 -6.11 -9.25
CA HIS A 110 10.31 -4.71 -9.33
C HIS A 110 9.44 -3.86 -10.25
N ARG A 111 8.89 -4.43 -11.31
CA ARG A 111 7.97 -3.74 -12.23
C ARG A 111 6.79 -3.13 -11.46
N VAL A 112 6.18 -3.88 -10.55
CA VAL A 112 5.04 -3.39 -9.76
C VAL A 112 5.50 -2.65 -8.51
N ASN A 113 6.35 -3.30 -7.68
CA ASN A 113 6.61 -2.84 -6.32
C ASN A 113 7.52 -1.62 -6.23
N ALA A 114 8.41 -1.41 -7.21
CA ALA A 114 9.36 -0.31 -7.21
C ALA A 114 9.12 0.67 -8.36
N LYS A 115 9.16 0.20 -9.62
CA LYS A 115 8.93 1.03 -10.80
C LYS A 115 7.52 1.64 -10.79
N GLY A 116 6.50 0.82 -10.55
CA GLY A 116 5.11 1.27 -10.50
C GLY A 116 4.88 2.32 -9.41
N VAL A 117 5.41 2.08 -8.19
CA VAL A 117 5.33 3.04 -7.08
C VAL A 117 5.99 4.37 -7.45
N PHE A 118 7.19 4.34 -8.06
CA PHE A 118 7.88 5.56 -8.46
C PHE A 118 7.09 6.36 -9.48
N PHE A 119 6.63 5.73 -10.56
CA PHE A 119 5.94 6.45 -11.64
C PHE A 119 4.54 6.90 -11.24
N CYS A 120 3.82 6.13 -10.43
CA CYS A 120 2.54 6.58 -9.88
C CYS A 120 2.74 7.81 -8.97
N LEU A 121 3.74 7.78 -8.06
CA LEU A 121 4.12 8.94 -7.26
C LEU A 121 4.45 10.14 -8.16
N GLN A 122 5.28 9.95 -9.19
CA GLN A 122 5.71 11.03 -10.08
C GLN A 122 4.53 11.67 -10.82
N ARG A 123 3.61 10.85 -11.37
CA ARG A 123 2.44 11.34 -12.11
C ARG A 123 1.49 12.13 -11.21
N VAL A 124 1.18 11.57 -10.03
CA VAL A 124 0.30 12.25 -9.07
C VAL A 124 0.96 13.49 -8.49
N ALA A 125 2.26 13.47 -8.21
CA ALA A 125 2.98 14.65 -7.71
C ALA A 125 2.94 15.83 -8.71
N ARG A 126 2.93 15.59 -10.03
CA ARG A 126 2.76 16.64 -11.04
C ARG A 126 1.45 17.41 -10.87
N GLU A 127 0.38 16.71 -10.47
CA GLU A 127 -0.93 17.32 -10.20
C GLU A 127 -0.99 18.04 -8.83
N MET A 128 -0.19 17.56 -7.86
CA MET A 128 -0.11 18.16 -6.52
C MET A 128 0.75 19.43 -6.47
N ILE A 129 1.86 19.48 -7.22
CA ILE A 129 2.85 20.57 -7.18
C ILE A 129 2.24 21.96 -7.45
N PRO A 130 1.42 22.18 -8.50
CA PRO A 130 0.82 23.49 -8.76
C PRO A 130 -0.12 23.95 -7.63
N ARG A 131 -0.75 22.99 -6.95
CA ARG A 131 -1.70 23.23 -5.86
C ARG A 131 -1.01 23.40 -4.51
N ARG A 132 0.31 23.11 -4.44
CA ARG A 132 1.12 23.14 -3.22
C ARG A 132 0.44 22.39 -2.05
N ARG A 133 -0.08 21.21 -2.33
CA ARG A 133 -0.79 20.38 -1.35
C ARG A 133 -0.77 18.92 -1.78
N GLY A 134 -0.37 18.02 -0.90
CA GLY A 134 -0.42 16.59 -1.15
C GLY A 134 0.03 15.72 0.02
N ARG A 135 -0.49 14.49 0.07
CA ARG A 135 -0.09 13.44 1.00
C ARG A 135 0.15 12.17 0.20
N ILE A 136 1.37 11.66 0.23
CA ILE A 136 1.75 10.42 -0.46
C ILE A 136 2.15 9.40 0.59
N ILE A 137 1.47 8.27 0.61
CA ILE A 137 1.70 7.17 1.53
C ILE A 137 2.07 5.93 0.72
N ASN A 138 3.29 5.43 0.91
CA ASN A 138 3.79 4.24 0.25
C ASN A 138 3.69 3.03 1.18
N ILE A 139 3.03 1.96 0.77
CA ILE A 139 3.01 0.71 1.52
C ILE A 139 4.27 -0.08 1.18
N ALA A 140 5.25 0.03 2.08
CA ALA A 140 6.50 -0.72 2.03
C ALA A 140 6.34 -2.10 2.72
N SER A 141 7.27 -2.49 3.58
CA SER A 141 7.24 -3.69 4.42
C SER A 141 8.41 -3.67 5.39
N ILE A 142 8.30 -4.33 6.53
CA ILE A 142 9.46 -4.64 7.39
C ILE A 142 10.51 -5.50 6.67
N ALA A 143 10.12 -6.25 5.62
CA ALA A 143 11.07 -6.94 4.76
C ALA A 143 12.07 -5.99 4.11
N GLY A 144 11.63 -4.78 3.72
CA GLY A 144 12.50 -3.74 3.16
C GLY A 144 13.52 -3.18 4.17
N LYS A 145 13.36 -3.46 5.46
CA LYS A 145 14.32 -3.16 6.53
C LYS A 145 15.25 -4.35 6.84
N GLY A 146 15.21 -5.41 6.02
CA GLY A 146 16.06 -6.58 6.17
C GLY A 146 15.48 -7.66 7.08
N PHE A 147 14.21 -7.58 7.50
CA PHE A 147 13.60 -8.60 8.33
C PHE A 147 13.34 -9.89 7.53
N LEU A 148 13.89 -11.01 8.02
CA LEU A 148 13.70 -12.33 7.46
C LEU A 148 12.30 -12.88 7.81
N GLY A 149 11.64 -13.55 6.88
CA GLY A 149 10.45 -14.37 7.16
C GLY A 149 9.13 -13.80 6.62
N THR A 150 9.11 -12.59 6.04
CA THR A 150 7.88 -12.04 5.43
C THR A 150 7.69 -12.44 3.98
N SER A 151 8.78 -12.64 3.21
CA SER A 151 8.76 -13.03 1.79
C SER A 151 10.15 -13.48 1.32
N ASN A 152 10.52 -13.17 0.07
CA ASN A 152 11.81 -13.50 -0.53
C ASN A 152 12.77 -12.28 -0.62
N ALA A 153 14.02 -12.52 -1.02
CA ALA A 153 15.05 -11.48 -1.12
C ALA A 153 14.74 -10.40 -2.16
N ILE A 154 14.14 -10.76 -3.31
CA ILE A 154 13.75 -9.80 -4.37
C ILE A 154 12.64 -8.87 -3.87
N TYR A 155 11.62 -9.43 -3.19
CA TYR A 155 10.58 -8.64 -2.57
C TYR A 155 11.16 -7.68 -1.52
N ALA A 156 12.05 -8.17 -0.65
CA ALA A 156 12.73 -7.34 0.34
C ALA A 156 13.48 -6.17 -0.32
N ALA A 157 14.25 -6.45 -1.38
CA ALA A 157 14.95 -5.44 -2.17
C ALA A 157 13.97 -4.40 -2.75
N SER A 158 12.86 -4.84 -3.35
CA SER A 158 11.84 -3.94 -3.91
C SER A 158 11.21 -3.04 -2.85
N LYS A 159 10.95 -3.55 -1.64
CA LYS A 159 10.39 -2.76 -0.53
C LYS A 159 11.44 -1.86 0.13
N GLY A 160 12.72 -2.25 0.13
CA GLY A 160 13.85 -1.39 0.48
C GLY A 160 13.97 -0.19 -0.47
N ALA A 161 13.78 -0.41 -1.78
CA ALA A 161 13.73 0.65 -2.77
C ALA A 161 12.59 1.66 -2.47
N VAL A 162 11.40 1.18 -2.07
CA VAL A 162 10.27 2.05 -1.68
C VAL A 162 10.61 2.89 -0.45
N ILE A 163 11.30 2.33 0.55
CA ILE A 163 11.74 3.08 1.75
C ILE A 163 12.73 4.19 1.36
N SER A 164 13.73 3.87 0.54
CA SER A 164 14.72 4.85 0.07
C SER A 164 14.08 5.93 -0.81
N LEU A 165 13.23 5.53 -1.76
CA LEU A 165 12.44 6.42 -2.59
C LEU A 165 11.60 7.40 -1.77
N THR A 166 10.93 6.91 -0.72
CA THR A 166 10.11 7.74 0.18
C THR A 166 10.91 8.88 0.79
N LYS A 167 12.10 8.59 1.31
CA LYS A 167 13.00 9.57 1.94
C LYS A 167 13.45 10.64 0.94
N THR A 168 13.87 10.21 -0.25
CA THR A 168 14.34 11.14 -1.29
C THR A 168 13.21 11.99 -1.86
N ALA A 169 12.06 11.39 -2.15
CA ALA A 169 10.88 12.11 -2.65
C ALA A 169 10.37 13.13 -1.62
N ALA A 170 10.38 12.79 -0.33
CA ALA A 170 10.00 13.70 0.74
C ALA A 170 10.85 14.98 0.74
N GLN A 171 12.17 14.86 0.63
CA GLN A 171 13.08 16.00 0.57
C GLN A 171 12.85 16.88 -0.66
N GLN A 172 12.61 16.27 -1.82
CA GLN A 172 12.41 17.00 -3.07
C GLN A 172 11.06 17.69 -3.16
N LEU A 173 10.01 17.08 -2.58
CA LEU A 173 8.63 17.56 -2.68
C LEU A 173 8.21 18.48 -1.51
N ALA A 174 8.99 18.51 -0.41
CA ALA A 174 8.68 19.33 0.77
C ALA A 174 8.50 20.83 0.44
N ARG A 175 9.29 21.38 -0.47
CA ARG A 175 9.16 22.79 -0.93
C ARG A 175 7.81 23.10 -1.59
N HIS A 176 7.06 22.06 -1.96
CA HIS A 176 5.72 22.15 -2.56
C HIS A 176 4.60 21.80 -1.57
N ASP A 177 4.89 21.70 -0.26
CA ASP A 177 3.97 21.31 0.79
C ASP A 177 3.34 19.93 0.55
N ILE A 178 4.13 18.99 0.03
CA ILE A 178 3.76 17.61 -0.20
C ILE A 178 4.53 16.72 0.78
N ASN A 179 3.81 16.00 1.64
CA ASN A 179 4.40 15.02 2.55
C ASN A 179 4.44 13.64 1.86
N VAL A 180 5.58 12.96 2.01
CA VAL A 180 5.76 11.60 1.51
C VAL A 180 6.24 10.71 2.65
N ASN A 181 5.47 9.69 3.02
CA ASN A 181 5.81 8.76 4.09
C ASN A 181 5.58 7.31 3.64
N ALA A 182 6.19 6.38 4.34
CA ALA A 182 5.95 4.95 4.15
C ALA A 182 5.33 4.32 5.39
N VAL A 183 4.48 3.33 5.18
CA VAL A 183 4.06 2.36 6.19
C VAL A 183 4.74 1.04 5.89
N CYS A 184 5.31 0.41 6.89
CA CYS A 184 6.02 -0.86 6.82
C CYS A 184 5.23 -1.93 7.62
N PRO A 185 4.25 -2.61 7.00
CA PRO A 185 3.54 -3.66 7.68
C PRO A 185 4.44 -4.84 8.05
N GLY A 186 4.12 -5.48 9.17
CA GLY A 186 4.57 -6.82 9.49
C GLY A 186 3.68 -7.88 8.83
N ILE A 187 3.35 -8.95 9.58
CA ILE A 187 2.39 -9.96 9.15
C ILE A 187 0.98 -9.37 9.19
N VAL A 188 0.26 -9.42 8.06
CA VAL A 188 -1.11 -8.90 7.93
C VAL A 188 -2.03 -10.01 7.43
N ARG A 189 -3.17 -10.22 8.08
CA ARG A 189 -4.19 -11.21 7.71
C ARG A 189 -4.95 -10.76 6.46
N THR A 190 -4.35 -11.00 5.31
CA THR A 190 -4.92 -10.79 3.97
C THR A 190 -5.26 -12.13 3.33
N ASN A 191 -5.96 -12.10 2.19
CA ASN A 191 -6.20 -13.33 1.40
C ASN A 191 -4.88 -14.03 1.04
N LEU A 192 -3.85 -13.26 0.67
CA LEU A 192 -2.52 -13.79 0.37
C LEU A 192 -1.89 -14.52 1.57
N TYR A 193 -2.04 -13.97 2.77
CA TYR A 193 -1.59 -14.62 4.00
C TYR A 193 -2.36 -15.93 4.25
N GLY A 194 -3.68 -15.92 4.08
CA GLY A 194 -4.51 -17.11 4.25
C GLY A 194 -4.16 -18.24 3.28
N GLU A 195 -3.85 -17.91 2.03
CA GLU A 195 -3.34 -18.89 1.05
C GLU A 195 -1.98 -19.46 1.45
N MET A 196 -1.06 -18.60 1.87
CA MET A 196 0.26 -18.99 2.35
C MET A 196 0.17 -19.96 3.53
N VAL A 197 -0.66 -19.63 4.53
CA VAL A 197 -0.86 -20.49 5.72
C VAL A 197 -1.41 -21.86 5.33
N ARG A 198 -2.37 -21.92 4.40
CA ARG A 198 -2.92 -23.19 3.90
C ARG A 198 -1.85 -24.05 3.20
N VAL A 199 -1.02 -23.46 2.36
CA VAL A 199 0.08 -24.17 1.67
C VAL A 199 1.10 -24.70 2.68
N MET A 200 1.47 -23.90 3.68
CA MET A 200 2.40 -24.32 4.74
C MET A 200 1.81 -25.45 5.58
N ALA A 201 0.55 -25.33 6.00
CA ALA A 201 -0.14 -26.35 6.76
C ALA A 201 -0.16 -27.71 6.04
N ALA A 202 -0.48 -27.69 4.74
CA ALA A 202 -0.48 -28.90 3.91
C ALA A 202 0.93 -29.50 3.74
N GLY A 203 1.96 -28.67 3.54
CA GLY A 203 3.35 -29.12 3.35
C GLY A 203 4.01 -29.67 4.62
N GLU A 204 3.61 -29.15 5.79
CA GLU A 204 4.19 -29.55 7.08
C GLU A 204 3.32 -30.59 7.82
N GLY A 205 2.13 -30.92 7.31
CA GLY A 205 1.18 -31.82 7.97
C GLY A 205 0.61 -31.25 9.28
N LEU A 206 0.55 -29.93 9.40
CA LEU A 206 0.08 -29.22 10.59
C LEU A 206 -1.29 -28.59 10.36
N SER A 207 -1.98 -28.25 11.45
CA SER A 207 -3.21 -27.47 11.35
C SER A 207 -2.92 -26.00 11.00
N ILE A 208 -3.88 -25.34 10.35
CA ILE A 208 -3.85 -23.90 10.09
C ILE A 208 -3.58 -23.12 11.38
N ALA A 209 -4.28 -23.46 12.47
CA ALA A 209 -4.12 -22.83 13.78
C ALA A 209 -2.69 -22.96 14.34
N GLU A 210 -2.00 -24.08 14.08
CA GLU A 210 -0.61 -24.26 14.50
C GLU A 210 0.34 -23.37 13.71
N ILE A 211 0.15 -23.27 12.39
CA ILE A 211 0.96 -22.37 11.53
C ILE A 211 0.75 -20.91 11.94
N GLU A 212 -0.51 -20.50 12.16
CA GLU A 212 -0.81 -19.13 12.62
C GLU A 212 -0.19 -18.84 13.98
N ARG A 213 -0.27 -19.76 14.94
CA ARG A 213 0.37 -19.60 16.25
C ARG A 213 1.89 -19.44 16.14
N ARG A 214 2.55 -20.23 15.29
CA ARG A 214 4.00 -20.09 15.01
C ARG A 214 4.31 -18.76 14.35
N ALA A 215 3.50 -18.32 13.41
CA ALA A 215 3.69 -17.05 12.72
C ALA A 215 3.69 -15.86 13.68
N VAL A 216 2.85 -15.88 14.72
CA VAL A 216 2.74 -14.76 15.67
C VAL A 216 3.64 -14.90 16.90
N ALA A 217 4.23 -16.08 17.14
CA ALA A 217 5.03 -16.36 18.35
C ALA A 217 6.22 -15.39 18.54
N GLY A 218 6.79 -14.89 17.44
CA GLY A 218 7.89 -13.92 17.46
C GLY A 218 7.44 -12.46 17.55
N ILE A 219 6.13 -12.18 17.47
CA ILE A 219 5.60 -10.81 17.54
C ILE A 219 5.41 -10.42 19.02
N PRO A 220 6.02 -9.33 19.52
CA PRO A 220 5.86 -8.94 20.93
C PRO A 220 4.41 -8.78 21.38
N LEU A 221 3.51 -8.21 20.54
CA LEU A 221 2.08 -8.13 20.82
C LEU A 221 1.32 -9.43 20.57
N GLN A 222 2.00 -10.52 20.17
CA GLN A 222 1.46 -11.87 19.97
C GLN A 222 0.22 -11.94 19.07
N ARG A 223 0.11 -11.05 18.10
CA ARG A 223 -0.94 -11.03 17.09
C ARG A 223 -0.42 -10.53 15.75
N ALA A 224 -0.97 -11.06 14.68
CA ALA A 224 -0.81 -10.48 13.35
C ALA A 224 -1.66 -9.21 13.23
N ASN A 225 -1.30 -8.32 12.31
CA ASN A 225 -2.13 -7.16 12.00
C ASN A 225 -3.37 -7.59 11.19
N GLU A 226 -4.46 -6.89 11.39
CA GLU A 226 -5.55 -6.84 10.43
C GLU A 226 -5.29 -5.72 9.40
N PRO A 227 -5.85 -5.78 8.18
CA PRO A 227 -5.71 -4.70 7.20
C PRO A 227 -6.10 -3.32 7.73
N GLU A 228 -7.03 -3.27 8.68
CA GLU A 228 -7.52 -2.06 9.35
C GLU A 228 -6.46 -1.40 10.23
N ASP A 229 -5.50 -2.16 10.80
CA ASP A 229 -4.39 -1.59 11.58
C ASP A 229 -3.48 -0.75 10.67
N ILE A 230 -3.24 -1.23 9.45
CA ILE A 230 -2.47 -0.50 8.45
C ILE A 230 -3.26 0.71 7.93
N ALA A 231 -4.54 0.53 7.68
CA ALA A 231 -5.43 1.59 7.21
C ALA A 231 -5.54 2.74 8.23
N ALA A 232 -5.51 2.46 9.52
CA ALA A 232 -5.49 3.47 10.57
C ALA A 232 -4.25 4.39 10.48
N MET A 233 -3.07 3.82 10.23
CA MET A 233 -1.84 4.59 10.00
C MET A 233 -1.92 5.39 8.69
N VAL A 234 -2.49 4.82 7.63
CA VAL A 234 -2.71 5.54 6.36
C VAL A 234 -3.60 6.76 6.57
N VAL A 235 -4.73 6.62 7.28
CA VAL A 235 -5.63 7.74 7.60
C VAL A 235 -4.92 8.81 8.45
N PHE A 236 -4.14 8.40 9.45
CA PHE A 236 -3.35 9.34 10.27
C PHE A 236 -2.38 10.14 9.41
N LEU A 237 -1.58 9.47 8.55
CA LEU A 237 -0.61 10.13 7.68
C LEU A 237 -1.25 11.03 6.61
N ALA A 238 -2.47 10.72 6.19
CA ALA A 238 -3.26 11.55 5.28
C ALA A 238 -3.88 12.80 5.97
N SER A 239 -4.00 12.79 7.30
CA SER A 239 -4.72 13.80 8.07
C SER A 239 -3.88 15.07 8.35
N PRO A 240 -4.52 16.18 8.74
CA PRO A 240 -3.83 17.37 9.21
C PRO A 240 -2.93 17.13 10.43
N GLY A 241 -3.22 16.09 11.24
CA GLY A 241 -2.39 15.71 12.40
C GLY A 241 -0.97 15.30 12.02
N ALA A 242 -0.76 14.82 10.80
CA ALA A 242 0.55 14.43 10.27
C ALA A 242 1.24 15.52 9.43
N ARG A 243 0.75 16.77 9.44
CA ARG A 243 1.26 17.86 8.57
C ARG A 243 2.78 18.08 8.63
N ASN A 244 3.39 17.80 9.77
CA ASN A 244 4.82 17.99 9.99
C ASN A 244 5.61 16.68 10.00
N ILE A 245 5.06 15.62 9.39
CA ILE A 245 5.67 14.30 9.26
C ILE A 245 5.94 14.04 7.79
N THR A 246 7.21 13.92 7.41
CA THR A 246 7.61 13.57 6.04
C THR A 246 8.94 12.81 6.03
N GLY A 247 9.15 11.92 5.06
CA GLY A 247 10.35 11.11 4.91
C GLY A 247 10.46 9.95 5.92
N GLN A 248 9.40 9.65 6.66
CA GLN A 248 9.40 8.61 7.68
C GLN A 248 8.89 7.27 7.13
N SER A 249 9.32 6.18 7.78
CA SER A 249 8.92 4.81 7.46
C SER A 249 8.45 4.12 8.74
N PHE A 250 7.14 4.13 8.98
CA PHE A 250 6.53 3.67 10.21
C PHE A 250 6.25 2.16 10.18
N ASN A 251 6.76 1.43 11.16
CA ASN A 251 6.40 0.04 11.34
C ASN A 251 5.00 -0.07 11.95
N VAL A 252 4.19 -0.96 11.38
CA VAL A 252 2.94 -1.45 11.95
C VAL A 252 3.04 -2.98 11.95
N ASP A 253 3.65 -3.54 12.99
CA ASP A 253 4.14 -4.91 12.99
C ASP A 253 4.06 -5.61 14.36
N GLY A 254 3.42 -4.96 15.35
CA GLY A 254 3.31 -5.49 16.70
C GLY A 254 4.61 -5.49 17.50
N GLY A 255 5.60 -4.68 17.07
CA GLY A 255 6.92 -4.57 17.71
C GLY A 255 7.96 -5.58 17.21
N LEU A 256 7.68 -6.23 16.05
CA LEU A 256 8.54 -7.28 15.50
C LEU A 256 9.90 -6.75 15.05
N VAL A 257 9.94 -5.54 14.50
CA VAL A 257 11.16 -4.85 14.07
C VAL A 257 11.19 -3.45 14.69
N PRO A 258 11.83 -3.26 15.83
CA PRO A 258 12.05 -1.92 16.40
C PRO A 258 13.00 -1.12 15.49
N ASP A 259 12.72 0.16 15.30
CA ASP A 259 13.59 1.11 14.60
C ASP A 259 14.56 1.77 15.58
#